data_2c32d60025437e9c4d796dc0e7f37efd
#
_entry.id   2c32d60025437e9c4d796dc0e7f37efd
#
_cell.length_a   1.000
_cell.length_b   1.000
_cell.length_c   1.000
_cell.angle_alpha   90.00
_cell.angle_beta   90.00
_cell.angle_gamma   90.00
#
_symmetry.space_group_name_H-M   'P 1'
#
loop_
_entity.id
_entity.type
_entity.pdbx_description
1 polymer ?
#
loop_
_entity_poly.entity_id
_entity_poly.type
_entity_poly.pdbx_seq_one_letter_code
_entity_poly.pdbx_strand_id
1 'polypeptide(L)'
;LIVVEDLKLKNMTKSAKGNEVKQGKNVKQKAGLNKSILGASFYQFTSILSYKQSLNGKLFVKVDPSYTSITCLNCGNIDKANRPKQDKFVCTACGHQTNPDFQASVHILYRGMKSFGLGTSLVDLYKHKAFRSASLEAAS
;
A
#
# COMPACT_ATOMS: atom_id res chain seq x y z
N LEU A 1 9.31 -12.09 8.90
CA LEU A 1 9.33 -11.17 7.77
C LEU A 1 8.35 -10.04 8.01
N ILE A 2 8.78 -8.79 7.86
CA ILE A 2 7.92 -7.61 7.74
C ILE A 2 8.13 -7.02 6.35
N VAL A 3 7.05 -6.76 5.64
CA VAL A 3 7.07 -6.09 4.33
C VAL A 3 6.28 -4.80 4.44
N VAL A 4 6.86 -3.69 3.96
CA VAL A 4 6.24 -2.37 3.96
C VAL A 4 6.35 -1.72 2.59
N GLU A 5 5.53 -0.70 2.35
CA GLU A 5 5.61 0.13 1.16
C GLU A 5 6.89 0.98 1.14
N ASP A 6 7.55 1.06 0.00
CA ASP A 6 8.65 2.00 -0.25
C ASP A 6 8.11 3.38 -0.64
N LEU A 7 7.57 4.10 0.33
CA LEU A 7 6.98 5.42 0.12
C LEU A 7 8.05 6.45 -0.22
N LYS A 8 7.95 7.08 -1.36
CA LYS A 8 8.84 8.17 -1.81
C LYS A 8 8.41 9.51 -1.21
N LEU A 9 8.61 9.67 0.10
CA LEU A 9 8.17 10.84 0.87
C LEU A 9 8.58 12.18 0.22
N LYS A 10 9.80 12.28 -0.28
CA LYS A 10 10.26 13.48 -1.00
C LYS A 10 9.38 13.84 -2.19
N ASN A 11 8.92 12.83 -2.96
CA ASN A 11 8.02 13.05 -4.09
C ASN A 11 6.59 13.39 -3.63
N MET A 12 6.12 12.74 -2.57
CA MET A 12 4.79 12.97 -2.00
C MET A 12 4.67 14.38 -1.40
N THR A 13 5.76 14.92 -0.84
CA THR A 13 5.79 16.23 -0.17
C THR A 13 6.36 17.36 -1.02
N LYS A 14 6.52 17.17 -2.33
CA LYS A 14 6.92 18.26 -3.25
C LYS A 14 5.99 19.45 -3.13
N SER A 15 6.57 20.66 -3.17
CA SER A 15 5.81 21.90 -3.19
C SER A 15 4.93 22.02 -4.44
N ALA A 16 3.74 22.59 -4.29
CA ALA A 16 2.85 22.92 -5.40
C ALA A 16 2.97 24.39 -5.86
N LYS A 17 3.97 25.17 -5.37
CA LYS A 17 4.11 26.60 -5.69
C LYS A 17 4.27 26.89 -7.19
N GLY A 18 4.79 25.94 -7.97
CA GLY A 18 5.11 26.18 -9.37
C GLY A 18 6.40 26.98 -9.56
N ASN A 19 6.56 27.59 -10.72
CA ASN A 19 7.65 28.47 -11.08
C ASN A 19 7.11 29.79 -11.65
N GLU A 20 7.99 30.71 -12.06
CA GLU A 20 7.61 32.04 -12.62
C GLU A 20 6.74 31.94 -13.87
N VAL A 21 6.93 30.88 -14.68
CA VAL A 21 6.18 30.65 -15.94
C VAL A 21 4.83 29.98 -15.68
N LYS A 22 4.74 29.10 -14.68
CA LYS A 22 3.52 28.34 -14.36
C LYS A 22 3.25 28.35 -12.87
N GLN A 23 2.31 29.19 -12.45
CA GLN A 23 1.89 29.26 -11.06
C GLN A 23 1.24 27.95 -10.60
N GLY A 24 1.51 27.57 -9.35
CA GLY A 24 0.96 26.38 -8.73
C GLY A 24 -0.52 26.54 -8.37
N LYS A 25 -1.25 25.42 -8.39
CA LYS A 25 -2.65 25.34 -7.94
C LYS A 25 -2.74 24.66 -6.58
N ASN A 26 -3.73 25.07 -5.77
CA ASN A 26 -4.02 24.48 -4.44
C ASN A 26 -2.82 24.45 -3.49
N VAL A 27 -1.98 25.50 -3.51
CA VAL A 27 -0.70 25.56 -2.77
C VAL A 27 -0.92 25.41 -1.27
N LYS A 28 -1.95 26.08 -0.68
CA LYS A 28 -2.26 25.99 0.76
C LYS A 28 -2.71 24.58 1.16
N GLN A 29 -3.61 23.96 0.39
CA GLN A 29 -4.08 22.59 0.62
C GLN A 29 -2.93 21.58 0.53
N LYS A 30 -2.07 21.74 -0.47
CA LYS A 30 -0.88 20.89 -0.62
C LYS A 30 0.12 21.09 0.53
N ALA A 31 0.30 22.30 1.01
CA ALA A 31 1.16 22.56 2.16
C ALA A 31 0.61 21.89 3.44
N GLY A 32 -0.69 21.97 3.69
CA GLY A 32 -1.36 21.26 4.79
C GLY A 32 -1.18 19.76 4.71
N LEU A 33 -1.42 19.16 3.53
CA LEU A 33 -1.19 17.75 3.28
C LEU A 33 0.28 17.35 3.51
N ASN A 34 1.23 18.12 3.02
CA ASN A 34 2.65 17.87 3.22
C ASN A 34 3.02 17.86 4.71
N LYS A 35 2.48 18.82 5.49
CA LYS A 35 2.66 18.85 6.95
C LYS A 35 2.13 17.59 7.63
N SER A 36 0.94 17.13 7.23
CA SER A 36 0.33 15.89 7.76
C SER A 36 1.16 14.65 7.40
N ILE A 37 1.62 14.52 6.17
CA ILE A 37 2.47 13.41 5.73
C ILE A 37 3.79 13.37 6.51
N LEU A 38 4.45 14.53 6.69
CA LEU A 38 5.70 14.61 7.43
C LEU A 38 5.48 14.35 8.93
N GLY A 39 4.37 14.84 9.49
CA GLY A 39 3.98 14.61 10.89
C GLY A 39 3.64 13.16 11.21
N ALA A 40 3.25 12.35 10.23
CA ALA A 40 2.95 10.92 10.41
C ALA A 40 4.19 10.06 10.69
N SER A 41 5.40 10.66 10.64
CA SER A 41 6.67 10.00 11.04
C SER A 41 6.94 8.65 10.36
N PHE A 42 6.49 8.45 9.12
CA PHE A 42 6.69 7.20 8.38
C PHE A 42 8.15 6.74 8.33
N TYR A 43 9.08 7.68 8.18
CA TYR A 43 10.50 7.37 8.19
C TYR A 43 10.94 6.77 9.54
N GLN A 44 10.56 7.42 10.63
CA GLN A 44 10.91 6.97 11.98
C GLN A 44 10.30 5.60 12.27
N PHE A 45 9.01 5.40 11.93
CA PHE A 45 8.32 4.13 12.09
C PHE A 45 9.04 2.99 11.34
N THR A 46 9.35 3.17 10.06
CA THR A 46 10.03 2.16 9.26
C THR A 46 11.47 1.91 9.72
N SER A 47 12.16 2.93 10.20
CA SER A 47 13.52 2.80 10.75
C SER A 47 13.53 1.98 12.04
N ILE A 48 12.59 2.23 12.96
CA ILE A 48 12.44 1.45 14.20
C ILE A 48 12.09 0.01 13.90
N LEU A 49 11.16 -0.25 12.97
CA LEU A 49 10.80 -1.61 12.57
C LEU A 49 12.00 -2.35 11.97
N SER A 50 12.73 -1.72 11.06
CA SER A 50 13.92 -2.29 10.43
C SER A 50 14.97 -2.67 11.48
N TYR A 51 15.28 -1.75 12.41
CA TYR A 51 16.22 -1.99 13.50
C TYR A 51 15.78 -3.17 14.39
N LYS A 52 14.52 -3.19 14.83
CA LYS A 52 13.98 -4.28 15.66
C LYS A 52 13.99 -5.63 14.94
N GLN A 53 13.71 -5.66 13.63
CA GLN A 53 13.80 -6.90 12.85
C GLN A 53 15.26 -7.39 12.76
N SER A 54 16.20 -6.49 12.53
CA SER A 54 17.64 -6.79 12.50
C SER A 54 18.11 -7.42 13.81
N LEU A 55 17.74 -6.84 14.96
CA LEU A 55 18.09 -7.39 16.29
C LEU A 55 17.55 -8.81 16.53
N ASN A 56 16.42 -9.15 15.92
CA ASN A 56 15.80 -10.47 16.06
C ASN A 56 16.19 -11.44 14.94
N GLY A 57 17.17 -11.11 14.09
CA GLY A 57 17.54 -11.93 12.94
C GLY A 57 16.42 -12.14 11.92
N LYS A 58 15.45 -11.21 11.84
CA LYS A 58 14.27 -11.32 10.97
C LYS A 58 14.36 -10.34 9.81
N LEU A 59 13.70 -10.67 8.70
CA LEU A 59 13.73 -9.90 7.48
C LEU A 59 12.79 -8.69 7.53
N PHE A 60 13.29 -7.55 7.05
CA PHE A 60 12.53 -6.33 6.79
C PHE A 60 12.72 -5.91 5.34
N VAL A 61 11.63 -5.71 4.60
CA VAL A 61 11.66 -5.46 3.16
C VAL A 61 10.77 -4.29 2.80
N LYS A 62 11.25 -3.44 1.90
CA LYS A 62 10.46 -2.38 1.26
C LYS A 62 10.13 -2.79 -0.16
N VAL A 63 8.86 -2.65 -0.56
CA VAL A 63 8.38 -3.00 -1.91
C VAL A 63 7.66 -1.82 -2.54
N ASP A 64 7.64 -1.78 -3.87
CA ASP A 64 6.90 -0.77 -4.62
C ASP A 64 5.39 -0.90 -4.33
N PRO A 65 4.71 0.18 -3.89
CA PRO A 65 3.28 0.17 -3.61
C PRO A 65 2.39 0.31 -4.85
N SER A 66 2.94 0.51 -6.03
CA SER A 66 2.18 0.83 -7.24
C SER A 66 1.10 -0.22 -7.53
N TYR A 67 -0.12 0.25 -7.78
CA TYR A 67 -1.29 -0.54 -8.15
C TYR A 67 -1.82 -1.55 -7.11
N THR A 68 -1.23 -1.66 -5.93
CA THR A 68 -1.64 -2.65 -4.91
C THR A 68 -3.10 -2.50 -4.48
N SER A 69 -3.62 -1.28 -4.39
CA SER A 69 -4.99 -0.99 -3.95
C SER A 69 -6.05 -1.11 -5.06
N ILE A 70 -5.65 -1.31 -6.33
CA ILE A 70 -6.57 -1.43 -7.47
C ILE A 70 -6.46 -2.76 -8.21
N THR A 71 -5.55 -3.65 -7.79
CA THR A 71 -5.36 -4.98 -8.36
C THR A 71 -6.22 -6.01 -7.60
N CYS A 72 -7.06 -6.73 -8.27
CA CYS A 72 -7.94 -7.72 -7.63
C CYS A 72 -7.16 -8.93 -7.11
N LEU A 73 -7.38 -9.33 -5.85
CA LEU A 73 -6.77 -10.52 -5.24
C LEU A 73 -7.33 -11.82 -5.81
N ASN A 74 -8.57 -11.81 -6.32
CA ASN A 74 -9.22 -13.02 -6.81
C ASN A 74 -8.88 -13.34 -8.26
N CYS A 75 -8.84 -12.34 -9.15
CA CYS A 75 -8.65 -12.56 -10.59
C CYS A 75 -7.45 -11.83 -11.19
N GLY A 76 -6.75 -10.99 -10.41
CA GLY A 76 -5.58 -10.24 -10.87
C GLY A 76 -5.91 -9.03 -11.75
N ASN A 77 -7.19 -8.72 -12.03
CA ASN A 77 -7.57 -7.57 -12.85
C ASN A 77 -7.08 -6.25 -12.20
N ILE A 78 -6.45 -5.40 -13.01
CA ILE A 78 -5.93 -4.10 -12.60
C ILE A 78 -6.75 -3.01 -13.28
N ASP A 79 -7.58 -2.31 -12.50
CA ASP A 79 -8.42 -1.24 -13.00
C ASP A 79 -8.62 -0.18 -11.91
N LYS A 80 -8.52 1.09 -12.28
CA LYS A 80 -8.83 2.21 -11.36
C LYS A 80 -10.31 2.20 -10.94
N ALA A 81 -11.21 1.73 -11.79
CA ALA A 81 -12.62 1.60 -11.50
C ALA A 81 -12.93 0.53 -10.42
N ASN A 82 -11.98 -0.38 -10.14
CA ASN A 82 -12.10 -1.34 -9.02
C ASN A 82 -12.21 -0.63 -7.65
N ARG A 83 -11.78 0.64 -7.56
CA ARG A 83 -11.86 1.44 -6.32
C ARG A 83 -12.81 2.64 -6.53
N PRO A 84 -14.14 2.42 -6.51
CA PRO A 84 -15.12 3.48 -6.71
C PRO A 84 -15.14 4.52 -5.59
N LYS A 85 -14.70 4.13 -4.36
CA LYS A 85 -14.53 4.99 -3.19
C LYS A 85 -13.23 4.67 -2.46
N GLN A 86 -12.83 5.55 -1.53
CA GLN A 86 -11.59 5.38 -0.77
C GLN A 86 -11.59 4.12 0.11
N ASP A 87 -12.73 3.76 0.65
CA ASP A 87 -12.96 2.66 1.59
C ASP A 87 -13.57 1.39 0.95
N LYS A 88 -13.87 1.43 -0.36
CA LYS A 88 -14.56 0.33 -1.05
C LYS A 88 -13.82 -0.13 -2.29
N PHE A 89 -13.55 -1.43 -2.37
CA PHE A 89 -13.07 -2.13 -3.55
C PHE A 89 -14.14 -3.05 -4.12
N VAL A 90 -14.39 -2.97 -5.41
CA VAL A 90 -15.29 -3.84 -6.18
C VAL A 90 -14.64 -4.14 -7.53
N CYS A 91 -14.26 -5.37 -7.77
CA CYS A 91 -13.62 -5.75 -9.03
C CYS A 91 -14.60 -5.65 -10.20
N THR A 92 -14.24 -4.89 -11.22
CA THR A 92 -15.05 -4.71 -12.44
C THR A 92 -15.13 -5.99 -13.29
N ALA A 93 -14.14 -6.90 -13.16
CA ALA A 93 -14.07 -8.12 -13.94
C ALA A 93 -14.78 -9.32 -13.28
N CYS A 94 -14.62 -9.51 -11.95
CA CYS A 94 -15.13 -10.71 -11.27
C CYS A 94 -16.11 -10.41 -10.12
N GLY A 95 -16.43 -9.15 -9.85
CA GLY A 95 -17.35 -8.74 -8.78
C GLY A 95 -16.82 -8.91 -7.35
N HIS A 96 -15.57 -9.35 -7.17
CA HIS A 96 -14.97 -9.51 -5.84
C HIS A 96 -14.97 -8.20 -5.08
N GLN A 97 -15.46 -8.22 -3.83
CA GLN A 97 -15.54 -7.05 -2.94
C GLN A 97 -14.68 -7.26 -1.71
N THR A 98 -13.98 -6.21 -1.30
CA THR A 98 -13.13 -6.20 -0.09
C THR A 98 -12.78 -4.77 0.31
N ASN A 99 -12.11 -4.64 1.46
CA ASN A 99 -11.50 -3.38 1.87
C ASN A 99 -10.20 -3.14 1.05
N PRO A 100 -10.00 -1.94 0.45
CA PRO A 100 -8.83 -1.63 -0.36
C PRO A 100 -7.50 -1.73 0.40
N ASP A 101 -7.48 -1.39 1.68
CA ASP A 101 -6.26 -1.40 2.50
C ASP A 101 -5.86 -2.85 2.85
N PHE A 102 -6.85 -3.70 3.15
CA PHE A 102 -6.62 -5.13 3.29
C PHE A 102 -6.05 -5.72 1.99
N GLN A 103 -6.65 -5.39 0.85
CA GLN A 103 -6.18 -5.84 -0.46
C GLN A 103 -4.74 -5.40 -0.73
N ALA A 104 -4.43 -4.12 -0.47
CA ALA A 104 -3.08 -3.59 -0.63
C ALA A 104 -2.07 -4.32 0.28
N SER A 105 -2.43 -4.61 1.53
CA SER A 105 -1.54 -5.31 2.47
C SER A 105 -1.17 -6.72 2.01
N VAL A 106 -2.11 -7.48 1.44
CA VAL A 106 -1.84 -8.81 0.88
C VAL A 106 -0.93 -8.72 -0.35
N HIS A 107 -1.15 -7.74 -1.23
CA HIS A 107 -0.26 -7.51 -2.37
C HIS A 107 1.16 -7.13 -1.95
N ILE A 108 1.30 -6.28 -0.94
CA ILE A 108 2.60 -5.85 -0.40
C ILE A 108 3.35 -7.06 0.17
N LEU A 109 2.67 -7.88 0.97
CA LEU A 109 3.24 -9.12 1.51
C LEU A 109 3.67 -10.07 0.38
N TYR A 110 2.81 -10.29 -0.62
CA TYR A 110 3.13 -11.13 -1.78
C TYR A 110 4.39 -10.66 -2.52
N ARG A 111 4.51 -9.34 -2.77
CA ARG A 111 5.70 -8.78 -3.42
C ARG A 111 6.97 -9.02 -2.61
N GLY A 112 6.89 -8.84 -1.29
CA GLY A 112 8.00 -9.11 -0.40
C GLY A 112 8.40 -10.59 -0.37
N MET A 113 7.44 -11.51 -0.31
CA MET A 113 7.71 -12.95 -0.37
C MET A 113 8.35 -13.34 -1.70
N LYS A 114 7.83 -12.82 -2.82
CA LYS A 114 8.37 -13.07 -4.15
C LYS A 114 9.82 -12.62 -4.30
N SER A 115 10.22 -11.51 -3.68
CA SER A 115 11.60 -11.02 -3.73
C SER A 115 12.63 -11.97 -3.09
N PHE A 116 12.17 -12.90 -2.25
CA PHE A 116 13.00 -13.95 -1.63
C PHE A 116 12.82 -15.33 -2.30
N GLY A 117 12.15 -15.41 -3.45
CA GLY A 117 11.89 -16.70 -4.08
C GLY A 117 10.89 -17.58 -3.32
N LEU A 118 10.17 -17.05 -2.35
CA LEU A 118 9.11 -17.76 -1.63
C LEU A 118 7.89 -17.87 -2.55
N GLY A 119 7.85 -18.95 -3.32
CA GLY A 119 6.97 -19.15 -4.45
C GLY A 119 5.56 -19.59 -4.06
N THR A 120 4.74 -18.63 -3.65
CA THR A 120 3.28 -18.82 -3.54
C THR A 120 2.60 -17.91 -4.56
N SER A 121 1.52 -18.37 -5.23
CA SER A 121 0.75 -17.45 -6.08
C SER A 121 -0.01 -16.45 -5.19
N LEU A 122 -0.31 -15.27 -5.74
CA LEU A 122 -1.11 -14.26 -5.04
C LEU A 122 -2.48 -14.82 -4.63
N VAL A 123 -3.10 -15.60 -5.51
CA VAL A 123 -4.42 -16.23 -5.28
C VAL A 123 -4.33 -17.26 -4.16
N ASP A 124 -3.28 -18.09 -4.12
CA ASP A 124 -3.10 -19.08 -3.07
C ASP A 124 -2.83 -18.43 -1.71
N LEU A 125 -2.01 -17.38 -1.70
CA LEU A 125 -1.79 -16.57 -0.50
C LEU A 125 -3.10 -16.01 0.05
N TYR A 126 -3.93 -15.42 -0.82
CA TYR A 126 -5.23 -14.87 -0.44
C TYR A 126 -6.22 -15.94 0.03
N LYS A 127 -6.22 -17.14 -0.58
CA LYS A 127 -7.08 -18.26 -0.19
C LYS A 127 -6.66 -18.92 1.12
N HIS A 128 -5.48 -18.64 1.63
CA HIS A 128 -5.03 -19.18 2.93
C HIS A 128 -5.97 -18.76 4.05
N LYS A 129 -6.34 -19.70 4.94
CA LYS A 129 -7.33 -19.49 6.02
C LYS A 129 -7.06 -18.24 6.86
N ALA A 130 -5.79 -17.94 7.17
CA ALA A 130 -5.40 -16.79 7.98
C ALA A 130 -5.79 -15.43 7.38
N PHE A 131 -5.85 -15.33 6.03
CA PHE A 131 -6.26 -14.09 5.35
C PHE A 131 -7.77 -14.01 5.15
N ARG A 132 -8.46 -15.13 5.04
CA ARG A 132 -9.92 -15.17 4.88
C ARG A 132 -10.66 -14.73 6.15
N SER A 133 -10.20 -15.12 7.33
CA SER A 133 -10.78 -14.69 8.61
C SER A 133 -10.63 -13.17 8.80
N ALA A 134 -9.44 -12.63 8.54
CA ALA A 134 -9.20 -11.19 8.65
C ALA A 134 -10.02 -10.34 7.66
N SER A 135 -10.35 -10.87 6.46
CA SER A 135 -11.18 -10.15 5.49
C SER A 135 -12.65 -10.06 5.88
N LEU A 136 -13.17 -11.04 6.62
CA LEU A 136 -14.55 -11.04 7.12
C LEU A 136 -14.74 -10.07 8.30
N GLU A 137 -13.72 -9.95 9.18
CA GLU A 137 -13.74 -8.99 10.28
C GLU A 137 -13.58 -7.53 9.83
N ALA A 138 -12.88 -7.29 8.72
CA ALA A 138 -12.70 -5.93 8.17
C ALA A 138 -13.91 -5.46 7.32
N ALA A 139 -14.89 -6.32 7.05
CA ALA A 139 -16.08 -6.01 6.25
C ALA A 139 -17.35 -5.83 7.11
N SER A 140 -17.27 -6.08 8.42
CA SER A 140 -18.30 -5.84 9.42
C SER A 140 -18.06 -4.53 10.16
#